data_778cb573a205040b3f2ff6a0dab3055f
#
_entry.id   778cb573a205040b3f2ff6a0dab3055f
#
_cell.length_a   1.000
_cell.length_b   1.000
_cell.length_c   1.000
_cell.angle_alpha   90.00
_cell.angle_beta   90.00
_cell.angle_gamma   90.00
#
_symmetry.space_group_name_H-M   'P 1'
#
loop_
_entity.id
_entity.type
_entity.pdbx_description
1 polymer ?
#
loop_
_entity_poly.entity_id
_entity_poly.type
_entity_poly.pdbx_seq_one_letter_code
_entity_poly.pdbx_strand_id
1 'polypeptide(L)'
;MNEMMKTAAIAGGAVALAILASTMGPKEIKNDLFSDQGQVFFPQFTDPNAAVDLEVTQFLEGQAEAVKFAVRRDAEGRWTIPSHGNYPADAKDRMGKAAALLIGLKKDQCVGERREDEVAYGVVDPLDGGADTKGRGTRVTMKDSAGNVLADLIVGKEVEKKMQVRYLRVPGKKRVYAAKLDGEVSTKFADWIETDLLKAQSWDIAKVTMDNYSVDETNGTIKKGDVYVATKDDAGKWAFDGVDPAKEEANEDKLREVGDTLGQIKIVGVRKKPEGLTAMLEQATGFDRQILRQTLAEKGYFVANNGKLVSNEGDLLFETKKGVRYTLRFGELVPGSGLDVTSGAEDPKSKPKDGEAPKPGDNRYLMVTAEFAESILKKPAGVRLPQDQLDKRAAARRDIEDVQKAVEAFRAKNGNKLPESLAKLAEKPAEGAALLAELKKDPWGNDYILSAVGDSYVVLSYADGNAEAGEGAATDVRSDRLPLEDELKKAADEWTEFDRKVDEGKKEAEKLTKRFGGWYYVIDGALFQKLKPKREDLVKAKAAEAAAPATAPTTGNEPPK
;
A
#
# COMPACT_ATOMS: atom_id res chain seq x y z
N MET A 1 -38.80 37.22 -91.13
CA MET A 1 -38.87 36.01 -90.28
C MET A 1 -40.31 35.51 -90.26
N ASN A 2 -40.55 34.31 -90.79
CA ASN A 2 -41.87 33.72 -90.92
C ASN A 2 -42.52 33.48 -89.56
N GLU A 3 -43.82 33.71 -89.45
CA GLU A 3 -44.57 33.49 -88.17
C GLU A 3 -44.30 32.11 -87.50
N MET A 4 -44.11 31.08 -88.30
CA MET A 4 -43.72 29.74 -87.82
C MET A 4 -42.33 29.74 -87.20
N MET A 5 -41.39 30.53 -87.66
CA MET A 5 -40.04 30.61 -87.06
C MET A 5 -40.07 31.35 -85.71
N LYS A 6 -40.94 32.35 -85.56
CA LYS A 6 -41.14 33.04 -84.29
C LYS A 6 -41.76 32.09 -83.23
N THR A 7 -42.74 31.34 -83.61
CA THR A 7 -43.39 30.37 -82.74
C THR A 7 -42.44 29.22 -82.31
N ALA A 8 -41.61 28.75 -83.26
CA ALA A 8 -40.61 27.72 -82.97
C ALA A 8 -39.52 28.24 -82.02
N ALA A 9 -39.08 29.49 -82.15
CA ALA A 9 -38.10 30.09 -81.24
C ALA A 9 -38.66 30.32 -79.86
N ILE A 10 -39.92 30.75 -79.73
CA ILE A 10 -40.62 30.85 -78.41
C ILE A 10 -40.82 29.51 -77.78
N ALA A 11 -41.28 28.51 -78.54
CA ALA A 11 -41.44 27.14 -78.02
C ALA A 11 -40.11 26.50 -77.57
N GLY A 12 -39.03 26.71 -78.36
CA GLY A 12 -37.67 26.26 -77.97
C GLY A 12 -37.16 26.96 -76.72
N GLY A 13 -37.42 28.28 -76.61
CA GLY A 13 -37.09 29.01 -75.35
C GLY A 13 -37.89 28.55 -74.14
N ALA A 14 -39.18 28.26 -74.33
CA ALA A 14 -39.99 27.70 -73.20
C ALA A 14 -39.54 26.31 -72.76
N VAL A 15 -39.16 25.45 -73.71
CA VAL A 15 -38.61 24.11 -73.37
C VAL A 15 -37.23 24.26 -72.70
N ALA A 16 -36.38 25.16 -73.17
CA ALA A 16 -35.08 25.40 -72.50
C ALA A 16 -35.25 25.92 -71.04
N LEU A 17 -36.21 26.88 -70.88
CA LEU A 17 -36.54 27.39 -69.54
C LEU A 17 -37.19 26.29 -68.62
N ALA A 18 -38.01 25.41 -69.16
CA ALA A 18 -38.57 24.28 -68.38
C ALA A 18 -37.51 23.27 -67.97
N ILE A 19 -36.51 22.99 -68.84
CA ILE A 19 -35.38 22.12 -68.50
C ILE A 19 -34.50 22.82 -67.43
N LEU A 20 -34.23 24.13 -67.59
CA LEU A 20 -33.47 24.90 -66.58
C LEU A 20 -34.23 24.93 -65.24
N ALA A 21 -35.54 25.13 -65.24
CA ALA A 21 -36.35 25.10 -64.02
C ALA A 21 -36.38 23.72 -63.36
N SER A 22 -36.38 22.63 -64.15
CA SER A 22 -36.35 21.25 -63.59
C SER A 22 -34.95 20.90 -63.00
N THR A 23 -33.88 21.48 -63.53
CA THR A 23 -32.50 21.31 -62.98
C THR A 23 -32.21 22.24 -61.81
N MET A 24 -32.94 23.37 -61.71
CA MET A 24 -32.86 24.35 -60.62
C MET A 24 -33.98 24.20 -59.58
N GLY A 25 -34.70 23.11 -59.57
CA GLY A 25 -35.66 22.82 -58.52
C GLY A 25 -35.03 22.90 -57.13
N PRO A 26 -35.75 23.42 -56.12
CA PRO A 26 -35.17 23.49 -54.78
C PRO A 26 -34.73 22.09 -54.39
N LYS A 27 -33.41 21.96 -54.10
CA LYS A 27 -32.92 20.72 -53.46
C LYS A 27 -33.75 20.52 -52.24
N GLU A 28 -34.45 19.38 -52.18
CA GLU A 28 -35.13 18.96 -50.95
C GLU A 28 -34.10 19.12 -49.83
N ILE A 29 -34.35 20.03 -48.92
CA ILE A 29 -33.64 20.12 -47.67
C ILE A 29 -34.09 18.89 -46.92
N LYS A 30 -33.48 17.74 -47.16
CA LYS A 30 -33.61 16.59 -46.26
C LYS A 30 -33.21 17.10 -44.91
N ASN A 31 -34.13 17.05 -43.98
CA ASN A 31 -33.85 17.43 -42.60
C ASN A 31 -33.00 16.30 -42.00
N ASP A 32 -31.69 16.26 -42.42
CA ASP A 32 -30.73 15.22 -42.10
C ASP A 32 -30.35 15.20 -40.59
N LEU A 33 -30.83 16.22 -39.84
CA LEU A 33 -30.57 16.38 -38.40
C LEU A 33 -31.07 15.17 -37.55
N PHE A 34 -32.03 14.43 -38.08
CA PHE A 34 -32.62 13.27 -37.38
C PHE A 34 -32.20 11.92 -38.00
N SER A 35 -31.41 11.91 -39.06
CA SER A 35 -31.10 10.70 -39.83
C SER A 35 -30.36 9.63 -39.06
N ASP A 36 -29.64 10.00 -37.98
CA ASP A 36 -28.84 9.11 -37.14
C ASP A 36 -29.27 9.09 -35.65
N GLN A 37 -30.41 9.69 -35.34
CA GLN A 37 -30.99 9.62 -34.00
C GLN A 37 -31.29 8.17 -33.59
N GLY A 38 -30.89 7.79 -32.35
CA GLY A 38 -31.03 6.45 -31.81
C GLY A 38 -29.89 5.49 -32.19
N GLN A 39 -29.04 5.85 -33.16
CA GLN A 39 -27.84 5.06 -33.48
C GLN A 39 -26.82 5.13 -32.35
N VAL A 40 -26.02 4.06 -32.17
CA VAL A 40 -24.92 4.03 -31.22
C VAL A 40 -23.73 4.84 -31.75
N PHE A 41 -23.06 5.60 -30.89
CA PHE A 41 -21.86 6.35 -31.26
C PHE A 41 -20.73 5.44 -31.75
N PHE A 42 -20.51 4.32 -31.05
CA PHE A 42 -19.39 3.39 -31.26
C PHE A 42 -19.90 1.95 -31.41
N PRO A 43 -20.50 1.58 -32.55
CA PRO A 43 -21.15 0.27 -32.72
C PRO A 43 -20.19 -0.92 -32.68
N GLN A 44 -18.90 -0.70 -32.94
CA GLN A 44 -17.86 -1.75 -32.87
C GLN A 44 -17.33 -1.97 -31.45
N PHE A 45 -17.59 -1.04 -30.51
CA PHE A 45 -17.15 -1.14 -29.14
C PHE A 45 -18.23 -1.82 -28.28
N THR A 46 -18.11 -3.13 -28.08
CA THR A 46 -19.11 -3.96 -27.37
C THR A 46 -18.56 -4.66 -26.15
N ASP A 47 -17.24 -4.88 -26.08
CA ASP A 47 -16.57 -5.53 -24.95
C ASP A 47 -15.75 -4.51 -24.15
N PRO A 48 -16.10 -4.24 -22.87
CA PRO A 48 -15.36 -3.31 -22.03
C PRO A 48 -13.92 -3.78 -21.74
N ASN A 49 -13.64 -5.10 -21.82
CA ASN A 49 -12.29 -5.62 -21.59
C ASN A 49 -11.35 -5.40 -22.79
N ALA A 50 -11.88 -5.05 -23.96
CA ALA A 50 -11.07 -4.68 -25.11
C ALA A 50 -10.32 -3.35 -24.90
N ALA A 51 -10.84 -2.45 -24.04
CA ALA A 51 -10.21 -1.19 -23.73
C ALA A 51 -9.00 -1.38 -22.80
N VAL A 52 -7.79 -1.13 -23.32
CA VAL A 52 -6.53 -1.25 -22.58
C VAL A 52 -5.73 0.06 -22.52
N ASP A 53 -6.18 1.09 -23.23
CA ASP A 53 -5.60 2.42 -23.24
C ASP A 53 -6.73 3.46 -23.15
N LEU A 54 -6.71 4.27 -22.12
CA LEU A 54 -7.59 5.40 -21.90
C LEU A 54 -6.76 6.67 -21.90
N GLU A 55 -7.18 7.64 -22.67
CA GLU A 55 -6.61 8.98 -22.71
C GLU A 55 -7.73 10.00 -22.53
N VAL A 56 -7.58 10.90 -21.56
CA VAL A 56 -8.50 12.02 -21.33
C VAL A 56 -7.73 13.32 -21.49
N THR A 57 -8.12 14.14 -22.46
CA THR A 57 -7.50 15.44 -22.71
C THR A 57 -8.46 16.54 -22.31
N GLN A 58 -7.99 17.45 -21.47
CA GLN A 58 -8.71 18.64 -21.01
C GLN A 58 -7.90 19.89 -21.38
N PHE A 59 -8.59 20.99 -21.59
CA PHE A 59 -7.94 22.28 -21.81
C PHE A 59 -8.08 23.15 -20.58
N LEU A 60 -6.96 23.59 -20.03
CA LEU A 60 -6.92 24.50 -18.89
C LEU A 60 -6.90 25.95 -19.41
N GLU A 61 -8.05 26.63 -19.39
CA GLU A 61 -8.18 28.00 -19.92
C GLU A 61 -7.21 29.00 -19.25
N GLY A 62 -6.98 28.83 -17.93
CA GLY A 62 -6.06 29.70 -17.17
C GLY A 62 -4.59 29.56 -17.52
N GLN A 63 -4.18 28.47 -18.13
CA GLN A 63 -2.80 28.17 -18.55
C GLN A 63 -2.67 28.15 -20.08
N ALA A 64 -3.79 28.23 -20.79
CA ALA A 64 -3.86 28.10 -22.25
C ALA A 64 -3.19 26.80 -22.77
N GLU A 65 -3.28 25.72 -22.02
CA GLU A 65 -2.62 24.44 -22.29
C GLU A 65 -3.60 23.26 -22.28
N ALA A 66 -3.37 22.31 -23.19
CA ALA A 66 -4.09 21.03 -23.19
C ALA A 66 -3.34 20.02 -22.32
N VAL A 67 -3.98 19.54 -21.28
CA VAL A 67 -3.42 18.58 -20.34
C VAL A 67 -4.02 17.20 -20.58
N LYS A 68 -3.15 16.19 -20.55
CA LYS A 68 -3.48 14.81 -20.85
C LYS A 68 -3.31 13.93 -19.62
N PHE A 69 -4.39 13.26 -19.24
CA PHE A 69 -4.36 12.16 -18.29
C PHE A 69 -4.48 10.83 -19.06
N ALA A 70 -3.64 9.84 -18.74
CA ALA A 70 -3.67 8.57 -19.43
C ALA A 70 -3.50 7.38 -18.47
N VAL A 71 -4.22 6.29 -18.77
CA VAL A 71 -4.08 5.00 -18.09
C VAL A 71 -3.94 3.92 -19.14
N ARG A 72 -2.89 3.10 -19.03
CA ARG A 72 -2.55 2.11 -20.07
C ARG A 72 -2.13 0.79 -19.42
N ARG A 73 -2.47 -0.30 -20.10
CA ARG A 73 -1.95 -1.62 -19.80
C ARG A 73 -0.66 -1.84 -20.60
N ASP A 74 0.45 -2.13 -19.90
CA ASP A 74 1.75 -2.37 -20.54
C ASP A 74 1.83 -3.78 -21.17
N ALA A 75 2.95 -4.08 -21.84
CA ALA A 75 3.18 -5.37 -22.49
C ALA A 75 3.21 -6.55 -21.50
N GLU A 76 3.56 -6.30 -20.25
CA GLU A 76 3.56 -7.27 -19.16
C GLU A 76 2.19 -7.45 -18.51
N GLY A 77 1.17 -6.76 -19.02
CA GLY A 77 -0.21 -6.83 -18.54
C GLY A 77 -0.50 -6.01 -17.29
N ARG A 78 0.41 -5.13 -16.87
CA ARG A 78 0.27 -4.25 -15.70
C ARG A 78 -0.38 -2.94 -16.12
N TRP A 79 -1.26 -2.42 -15.28
CA TRP A 79 -1.83 -1.09 -15.47
C TRP A 79 -0.88 -0.01 -14.96
N THR A 80 -0.68 1.02 -15.75
CA THR A 80 0.21 2.15 -15.45
C THR A 80 -0.45 3.48 -15.83
N ILE A 81 0.07 4.57 -15.29
CA ILE A 81 -0.35 5.94 -15.58
C ILE A 81 0.81 6.67 -16.28
N PRO A 82 0.86 6.67 -17.64
CA PRO A 82 1.95 7.29 -18.39
C PRO A 82 2.16 8.77 -18.07
N SER A 83 1.08 9.51 -17.86
CA SER A 83 1.13 10.94 -17.46
C SER A 83 1.81 11.17 -16.11
N HIS A 84 2.01 10.11 -15.29
CA HIS A 84 2.66 10.13 -14.00
C HIS A 84 3.90 9.21 -13.96
N GLY A 85 4.70 9.22 -15.03
CA GLY A 85 5.95 8.44 -15.12
C GLY A 85 5.76 6.92 -15.13
N ASN A 86 4.62 6.43 -15.60
CA ASN A 86 4.21 5.02 -15.57
C ASN A 86 4.02 4.47 -14.14
N TYR A 87 3.47 5.29 -13.23
CA TYR A 87 3.12 4.83 -11.90
C TYR A 87 2.12 3.66 -11.97
N PRO A 88 2.26 2.61 -11.15
CA PRO A 88 1.32 1.48 -11.12
C PRO A 88 -0.11 1.92 -10.81
N ALA A 89 -1.05 1.52 -11.66
CA ALA A 89 -2.47 1.84 -11.52
C ALA A 89 -3.27 0.65 -10.99
N ASP A 90 -4.28 0.94 -10.16
CA ASP A 90 -5.36 0.03 -9.80
C ASP A 90 -6.57 0.30 -10.72
N ALA A 91 -6.42 -0.06 -12.00
CA ALA A 91 -7.30 0.42 -13.05
C ALA A 91 -8.29 -0.61 -13.59
N LYS A 92 -8.19 -1.90 -13.24
CA LYS A 92 -8.99 -2.97 -13.88
C LYS A 92 -10.49 -2.68 -13.85
N ASP A 93 -11.05 -2.47 -12.66
CA ASP A 93 -12.49 -2.24 -12.50
C ASP A 93 -12.89 -0.84 -12.96
N ARG A 94 -12.01 0.15 -12.83
CA ARG A 94 -12.26 1.53 -13.24
C ARG A 94 -12.26 1.68 -14.75
N MET A 95 -11.36 1.00 -15.44
CA MET A 95 -11.35 0.94 -16.91
C MET A 95 -12.64 0.33 -17.43
N GLY A 96 -13.10 -0.77 -16.84
CA GLY A 96 -14.37 -1.39 -17.18
C GLY A 96 -15.57 -0.45 -17.00
N LYS A 97 -15.60 0.32 -15.91
CA LYS A 97 -16.65 1.34 -15.69
C LYS A 97 -16.57 2.48 -16.70
N ALA A 98 -15.37 2.99 -16.98
CA ALA A 98 -15.18 4.04 -17.99
C ALA A 98 -15.58 3.56 -19.40
N ALA A 99 -15.25 2.32 -19.76
CA ALA A 99 -15.69 1.71 -21.02
C ALA A 99 -17.22 1.56 -21.09
N ALA A 100 -17.86 1.13 -20.00
CA ALA A 100 -19.30 0.98 -19.93
C ALA A 100 -20.09 2.29 -20.14
N LEU A 101 -19.48 3.45 -19.84
CA LEU A 101 -20.09 4.76 -20.14
C LEU A 101 -20.22 5.03 -21.65
N LEU A 102 -19.33 4.45 -22.45
CA LEU A 102 -19.26 4.71 -23.90
C LEU A 102 -19.90 3.57 -24.73
N ILE A 103 -19.93 2.35 -24.20
CA ILE A 103 -20.56 1.19 -24.84
C ILE A 103 -22.08 1.41 -24.89
N GLY A 104 -22.65 1.29 -26.08
CA GLY A 104 -24.09 1.44 -26.27
C GLY A 104 -24.60 2.87 -26.13
N LEU A 105 -23.71 3.87 -25.99
CA LEU A 105 -24.07 5.29 -25.94
C LEU A 105 -24.79 5.69 -27.25
N LYS A 106 -26.02 6.16 -27.14
CA LYS A 106 -26.89 6.50 -28.27
C LYS A 106 -26.80 7.99 -28.59
N LYS A 107 -26.89 8.31 -29.88
CA LYS A 107 -27.07 9.67 -30.39
C LYS A 107 -28.55 10.01 -30.19
N ASP A 108 -28.83 10.96 -29.27
CA ASP A 108 -30.22 11.38 -29.08
C ASP A 108 -30.55 12.54 -30.02
N GLN A 109 -30.63 13.77 -29.54
CA GLN A 109 -31.02 14.92 -30.34
C GLN A 109 -29.76 15.59 -30.94
N CYS A 110 -29.69 15.72 -32.26
CA CYS A 110 -28.73 16.63 -32.91
C CYS A 110 -29.15 18.08 -32.64
N VAL A 111 -28.25 18.88 -32.03
CA VAL A 111 -28.55 20.24 -31.58
C VAL A 111 -27.81 21.32 -32.37
N GLY A 112 -26.82 20.95 -33.18
CA GLY A 112 -26.05 21.90 -34.01
C GLY A 112 -25.01 21.21 -34.89
N GLU A 113 -24.53 21.96 -35.90
CA GLU A 113 -23.47 21.50 -36.83
C GLU A 113 -22.47 22.63 -37.14
N ARG A 114 -22.64 23.83 -36.55
CA ARG A 114 -21.81 25.01 -36.82
C ARG A 114 -20.69 25.13 -35.80
N ARG A 115 -19.67 25.85 -36.12
CA ARG A 115 -18.56 26.14 -35.21
C ARG A 115 -19.02 26.91 -33.96
N GLU A 116 -19.95 27.83 -34.12
CA GLU A 116 -20.55 28.60 -33.03
C GLU A 116 -21.27 27.69 -32.04
N ASP A 117 -21.93 26.63 -32.53
CA ASP A 117 -22.61 25.62 -31.71
C ASP A 117 -21.58 24.83 -30.90
N GLU A 118 -20.44 24.44 -31.49
CA GLU A 118 -19.35 23.77 -30.77
C GLU A 118 -18.86 24.59 -29.59
N VAL A 119 -18.64 25.92 -29.78
CA VAL A 119 -18.20 26.84 -28.73
C VAL A 119 -19.28 27.03 -27.67
N ALA A 120 -20.54 27.22 -28.09
CA ALA A 120 -21.67 27.42 -27.15
C ALA A 120 -21.87 26.21 -26.24
N TYR A 121 -21.82 25.01 -26.81
CA TYR A 121 -22.03 23.74 -26.09
C TYR A 121 -20.78 23.18 -25.41
N GLY A 122 -19.61 23.83 -25.61
CA GLY A 122 -18.37 23.40 -24.97
C GLY A 122 -17.80 22.09 -25.52
N VAL A 123 -17.95 21.84 -26.82
CA VAL A 123 -17.47 20.62 -27.49
C VAL A 123 -16.40 20.90 -28.56
N VAL A 124 -15.72 22.03 -28.46
CA VAL A 124 -14.50 22.30 -29.26
C VAL A 124 -13.42 21.31 -28.81
N ASP A 125 -12.68 20.75 -29.78
CA ASP A 125 -11.59 19.82 -29.46
C ASP A 125 -10.54 20.51 -28.58
N PRO A 126 -10.17 19.94 -27.41
CA PRO A 126 -9.12 20.50 -26.55
C PRO A 126 -7.77 20.62 -27.23
N LEU A 127 -7.53 19.87 -28.30
CA LEU A 127 -6.30 19.92 -29.12
C LEU A 127 -6.41 20.86 -30.34
N ASP A 128 -7.51 21.60 -30.47
CA ASP A 128 -7.68 22.55 -31.57
C ASP A 128 -6.58 23.65 -31.51
N GLY A 129 -5.82 23.82 -32.61
CA GLY A 129 -4.76 24.81 -32.72
C GLY A 129 -5.23 26.25 -32.97
N GLY A 130 -6.55 26.52 -32.99
CA GLY A 130 -7.11 27.85 -33.13
C GLY A 130 -6.77 28.79 -31.98
N ALA A 131 -6.69 30.10 -32.28
CA ALA A 131 -6.39 31.11 -31.26
C ALA A 131 -7.50 31.27 -30.17
N ASP A 132 -8.72 30.85 -30.46
CA ASP A 132 -9.82 30.89 -29.50
C ASP A 132 -9.73 29.72 -28.53
N THR A 133 -9.62 30.03 -27.25
CA THR A 133 -9.51 29.05 -26.15
C THR A 133 -10.86 28.70 -25.55
N LYS A 134 -11.95 29.35 -25.94
CA LYS A 134 -13.27 29.18 -25.34
C LYS A 134 -14.02 27.96 -25.88
N GLY A 135 -14.83 27.41 -25.02
CA GLY A 135 -15.74 26.34 -25.40
C GLY A 135 -15.08 24.99 -25.68
N ARG A 136 -13.86 24.77 -25.21
CA ARG A 136 -13.17 23.49 -25.33
C ARG A 136 -13.76 22.47 -24.37
N GLY A 137 -14.00 21.26 -24.91
CA GLY A 137 -14.54 20.14 -24.13
C GLY A 137 -13.45 19.23 -23.57
N THR A 138 -13.90 18.15 -22.90
CA THR A 138 -13.05 17.06 -22.47
C THR A 138 -13.09 15.94 -23.51
N ARG A 139 -11.95 15.60 -24.11
CA ARG A 139 -11.86 14.50 -25.09
C ARG A 139 -11.47 13.22 -24.41
N VAL A 140 -12.27 12.17 -24.59
CA VAL A 140 -12.04 10.82 -24.06
C VAL A 140 -11.78 9.88 -25.22
N THR A 141 -10.61 9.26 -25.24
CA THR A 141 -10.20 8.30 -26.28
C THR A 141 -9.88 6.95 -25.62
N MET A 142 -10.48 5.87 -26.12
CA MET A 142 -10.17 4.50 -25.71
C MET A 142 -9.63 3.70 -26.89
N LYS A 143 -8.62 2.87 -26.62
CA LYS A 143 -7.97 2.02 -27.63
C LYS A 143 -7.84 0.59 -27.15
N ASP A 144 -7.77 -0.32 -28.13
CA ASP A 144 -7.45 -1.73 -27.88
C ASP A 144 -5.94 -1.98 -27.78
N SER A 145 -5.54 -3.22 -27.58
CA SER A 145 -4.14 -3.65 -27.48
C SER A 145 -3.34 -3.51 -28.80
N ALA A 146 -4.02 -3.41 -29.93
CA ALA A 146 -3.41 -3.15 -31.24
C ALA A 146 -3.27 -1.64 -31.53
N GLY A 147 -3.80 -0.78 -30.64
CA GLY A 147 -3.80 0.67 -30.81
C GLY A 147 -4.98 1.20 -31.64
N ASN A 148 -5.95 0.34 -32.02
CA ASN A 148 -7.14 0.78 -32.71
C ASN A 148 -8.05 1.57 -31.78
N VAL A 149 -8.64 2.66 -32.29
CA VAL A 149 -9.57 3.49 -31.53
C VAL A 149 -10.92 2.77 -31.41
N LEU A 150 -11.31 2.44 -30.18
CA LEU A 150 -12.61 1.85 -29.86
C LEU A 150 -13.69 2.93 -29.69
N ALA A 151 -13.34 4.03 -29.05
CA ALA A 151 -14.19 5.19 -28.83
C ALA A 151 -13.35 6.47 -28.78
N ASP A 152 -13.88 7.55 -29.32
CA ASP A 152 -13.27 8.89 -29.29
C ASP A 152 -14.39 9.94 -29.25
N LEU A 153 -14.52 10.63 -28.12
CA LEU A 153 -15.66 11.49 -27.83
C LEU A 153 -15.23 12.76 -27.12
N ILE A 154 -15.75 13.90 -27.55
CA ILE A 154 -15.65 15.17 -26.85
C ILE A 154 -16.92 15.36 -26.02
N VAL A 155 -16.73 15.51 -24.73
CA VAL A 155 -17.80 15.75 -23.74
C VAL A 155 -17.80 17.24 -23.37
N GLY A 156 -18.92 17.88 -23.59
CA GLY A 156 -19.13 19.30 -23.32
C GLY A 156 -19.93 19.56 -22.06
N LYS A 157 -20.63 20.70 -22.05
CA LYS A 157 -21.47 21.16 -20.93
C LYS A 157 -22.65 20.26 -20.67
N GLU A 158 -23.19 20.30 -19.46
CA GLU A 158 -24.51 19.73 -19.17
C GLU A 158 -25.62 20.52 -19.85
N VAL A 159 -26.67 19.80 -20.26
CA VAL A 159 -27.86 20.43 -20.82
C VAL A 159 -28.70 20.99 -19.65
N GLU A 160 -29.01 22.28 -19.72
CA GLU A 160 -29.78 22.92 -18.66
C GLU A 160 -31.09 22.19 -18.36
N LYS A 161 -31.37 21.99 -17.08
CA LYS A 161 -32.58 21.31 -16.54
C LYS A 161 -32.76 19.85 -16.97
N LYS A 162 -31.73 19.20 -17.54
CA LYS A 162 -31.75 17.78 -17.87
C LYS A 162 -30.59 17.08 -17.18
N MET A 163 -30.89 16.35 -16.11
CA MET A 163 -29.87 15.57 -15.40
C MET A 163 -29.23 14.52 -16.30
N GLN A 164 -27.91 14.35 -16.21
CA GLN A 164 -27.14 13.34 -16.95
C GLN A 164 -27.20 13.48 -18.48
N VAL A 165 -27.70 14.59 -19.02
CA VAL A 165 -27.65 14.88 -20.46
C VAL A 165 -26.54 15.87 -20.72
N ARG A 166 -25.63 15.50 -21.61
CA ARG A 166 -24.47 16.33 -21.99
C ARG A 166 -24.43 16.57 -23.49
N TYR A 167 -23.77 17.65 -23.86
CA TYR A 167 -23.45 17.87 -25.26
C TYR A 167 -22.23 17.03 -25.63
N LEU A 168 -22.36 16.25 -26.71
CA LEU A 168 -21.37 15.28 -27.16
C LEU A 168 -21.04 15.49 -28.63
N ARG A 169 -19.76 15.38 -28.99
CA ARG A 169 -19.30 15.44 -30.37
C ARG A 169 -18.17 14.44 -30.63
N VAL A 170 -18.20 13.78 -31.77
CA VAL A 170 -17.10 12.95 -32.24
C VAL A 170 -16.03 13.86 -32.86
N PRO A 171 -14.76 13.74 -32.47
CA PRO A 171 -13.68 14.53 -33.08
C PRO A 171 -13.70 14.45 -34.61
N GLY A 172 -13.49 15.58 -35.29
CA GLY A 172 -13.52 15.67 -36.76
C GLY A 172 -14.94 15.61 -37.39
N LYS A 173 -15.99 15.40 -36.60
CA LYS A 173 -17.39 15.50 -37.09
C LYS A 173 -18.00 16.82 -36.66
N LYS A 174 -18.94 17.35 -37.48
CA LYS A 174 -19.61 18.63 -37.21
C LYS A 174 -20.79 18.52 -36.26
N ARG A 175 -21.48 17.36 -36.23
CA ARG A 175 -22.71 17.19 -35.47
C ARG A 175 -22.45 17.17 -33.99
N VAL A 176 -23.19 18.00 -33.26
CA VAL A 176 -23.26 18.02 -31.81
C VAL A 176 -24.59 17.40 -31.37
N TYR A 177 -24.50 16.47 -30.43
CA TYR A 177 -25.67 15.77 -29.88
C TYR A 177 -25.88 16.14 -28.43
N ALA A 178 -27.13 16.32 -28.03
CA ALA A 178 -27.53 16.29 -26.63
C ALA A 178 -27.94 14.84 -26.31
N ALA A 179 -27.13 14.11 -25.54
CA ALA A 179 -27.35 12.70 -25.27
C ALA A 179 -27.10 12.38 -23.79
N LYS A 180 -27.76 11.31 -23.31
CA LYS A 180 -27.62 10.84 -21.93
C LYS A 180 -26.26 10.18 -21.75
N LEU A 181 -25.43 10.73 -20.85
CA LEU A 181 -24.17 10.16 -20.40
C LEU A 181 -24.22 10.02 -18.87
N ASP A 182 -24.33 8.79 -18.40
CA ASP A 182 -24.55 8.46 -16.98
C ASP A 182 -23.23 8.31 -16.24
N GLY A 183 -22.51 9.42 -16.09
CA GLY A 183 -21.26 9.46 -15.36
C GLY A 183 -20.18 10.28 -16.07
N GLU A 184 -19.00 10.23 -15.49
CA GLU A 184 -17.82 10.98 -15.93
C GLU A 184 -16.59 10.09 -15.84
N VAL A 185 -15.69 10.21 -16.81
CA VAL A 185 -14.37 9.55 -16.73
C VAL A 185 -13.47 10.41 -15.87
N SER A 186 -13.09 9.91 -14.70
CA SER A 186 -12.23 10.65 -13.78
C SER A 186 -10.84 10.86 -14.36
N THR A 187 -10.32 12.08 -14.18
CA THR A 187 -8.92 12.45 -14.43
C THR A 187 -8.12 12.64 -13.13
N LYS A 188 -8.75 12.35 -11.98
CA LYS A 188 -8.08 12.47 -10.68
C LYS A 188 -7.13 11.31 -10.48
N PHE A 189 -5.84 11.60 -10.32
CA PHE A 189 -4.81 10.59 -10.10
C PHE A 189 -5.15 9.60 -8.98
N ALA A 190 -5.64 10.11 -7.83
CA ALA A 190 -6.03 9.30 -6.69
C ALA A 190 -7.12 8.25 -7.00
N ASP A 191 -7.95 8.51 -8.01
CA ASP A 191 -9.00 7.55 -8.40
C ASP A 191 -8.46 6.33 -9.14
N TRP A 192 -7.25 6.35 -9.63
CA TRP A 192 -6.65 5.30 -10.46
C TRP A 192 -5.54 4.53 -9.77
N ILE A 193 -5.24 4.82 -8.52
CA ILE A 193 -4.16 4.20 -7.78
C ILE A 193 -4.64 3.61 -6.45
N GLU A 194 -3.85 2.74 -5.88
CA GLU A 194 -3.92 2.41 -4.46
C GLU A 194 -3.34 3.57 -3.66
N THR A 195 -4.21 4.34 -3.03
CA THR A 195 -3.82 5.56 -2.30
C THR A 195 -3.18 5.31 -0.95
N ASP A 196 -3.44 4.15 -0.30
CA ASP A 196 -2.78 3.78 0.94
C ASP A 196 -1.29 3.54 0.67
N LEU A 197 -0.46 4.51 1.10
CA LEU A 197 0.96 4.48 0.81
C LEU A 197 1.67 3.35 1.53
N LEU A 198 1.53 3.27 2.84
CA LEU A 198 2.35 2.42 3.70
C LEU A 198 1.78 1.00 3.84
N LYS A 199 0.47 0.82 3.66
CA LYS A 199 -0.25 -0.44 3.94
C LYS A 199 0.01 -0.98 5.35
N ALA A 200 0.36 -0.08 6.26
CA ALA A 200 0.59 -0.36 7.66
C ALA A 200 -0.67 0.02 8.44
N GLN A 201 -1.08 -0.86 9.34
CA GLN A 201 -2.22 -0.59 10.21
C GLN A 201 -1.71 -0.07 11.56
N SER A 202 -2.39 0.91 12.15
CA SER A 202 -1.96 1.52 13.41
C SER A 202 -1.80 0.52 14.56
N TRP A 203 -2.57 -0.58 14.56
CA TRP A 203 -2.44 -1.64 15.56
C TRP A 203 -1.21 -2.53 15.38
N ASP A 204 -0.64 -2.58 14.16
CA ASP A 204 0.60 -3.33 13.87
C ASP A 204 1.86 -2.55 14.27
N ILE A 205 1.75 -1.23 14.51
CA ILE A 205 2.88 -0.39 14.89
C ILE A 205 3.28 -0.72 16.34
N ALA A 206 4.54 -1.10 16.53
CA ALA A 206 5.12 -1.44 17.82
C ALA A 206 6.01 -0.32 18.38
N LYS A 207 6.68 0.44 17.50
CA LYS A 207 7.61 1.50 17.88
C LYS A 207 7.62 2.61 16.85
N VAL A 208 7.74 3.85 17.31
CA VAL A 208 7.95 5.04 16.48
C VAL A 208 9.17 5.79 17.01
N THR A 209 10.08 6.17 16.12
CA THR A 209 11.24 7.00 16.43
C THR A 209 11.21 8.23 15.53
N MET A 210 11.22 9.41 16.12
CA MET A 210 11.28 10.70 15.43
C MET A 210 12.68 11.28 15.64
N ASP A 211 13.49 11.31 14.60
CA ASP A 211 14.83 11.91 14.61
C ASP A 211 14.73 13.29 13.95
N ASN A 212 14.66 14.34 14.78
CA ASN A 212 14.35 15.70 14.36
C ASN A 212 15.59 16.51 13.97
N TYR A 213 16.57 15.89 13.32
CA TYR A 213 17.68 16.62 12.73
C TYR A 213 17.19 17.52 11.58
N SER A 214 18.00 18.50 11.22
CA SER A 214 17.82 19.31 10.00
C SER A 214 19.14 19.43 9.25
N VAL A 215 19.08 19.80 7.97
CA VAL A 215 20.26 20.03 7.13
C VAL A 215 20.43 21.53 6.92
N ASP A 216 21.64 22.02 7.20
CA ASP A 216 22.04 23.36 6.79
C ASP A 216 22.52 23.30 5.34
N GLU A 217 21.68 23.73 4.42
CA GLU A 217 21.94 23.67 2.97
C GLU A 217 23.14 24.52 2.56
N THR A 218 23.39 25.63 3.26
CA THR A 218 24.48 26.54 2.96
C THR A 218 25.84 25.92 3.27
N ASN A 219 25.93 25.20 4.39
CA ASN A 219 27.18 24.63 4.89
C ASN A 219 27.27 23.11 4.65
N GLY A 220 26.21 22.46 4.15
CA GLY A 220 26.14 21.01 3.95
C GLY A 220 26.28 20.20 5.25
N THR A 221 25.92 20.79 6.40
CA THR A 221 26.07 20.17 7.71
C THR A 221 24.74 19.74 8.30
N ILE A 222 24.75 18.63 9.04
CA ILE A 222 23.57 18.15 9.75
C ILE A 222 23.56 18.80 11.14
N LYS A 223 22.48 19.54 11.43
CA LYS A 223 22.17 20.05 12.77
C LYS A 223 21.39 18.97 13.50
N LYS A 224 21.97 18.43 14.58
CA LYS A 224 21.27 17.45 15.43
C LYS A 224 20.08 18.10 16.11
N GLY A 225 18.95 17.42 16.07
CA GLY A 225 17.76 17.73 16.82
C GLY A 225 17.49 16.70 17.91
N ASP A 226 16.35 16.81 18.55
CA ASP A 226 15.91 15.85 19.55
C ASP A 226 15.45 14.54 18.88
N VAL A 227 15.73 13.44 19.56
CA VAL A 227 15.23 12.11 19.15
C VAL A 227 14.14 11.69 20.13
N TYR A 228 12.96 11.41 19.63
CA TYR A 228 11.82 10.95 20.40
C TYR A 228 11.52 9.50 20.07
N VAL A 229 11.38 8.68 21.10
CA VAL A 229 11.08 7.25 20.95
C VAL A 229 9.79 6.93 21.72
N ALA A 230 8.82 6.37 21.00
CA ALA A 230 7.60 5.85 21.58
C ALA A 230 7.48 4.36 21.27
N THR A 231 7.15 3.56 22.27
CA THR A 231 6.96 2.12 22.17
C THR A 231 5.54 1.74 22.59
N LYS A 232 5.00 0.70 21.96
CA LYS A 232 3.66 0.20 22.23
C LYS A 232 3.77 -1.22 22.77
N ASP A 233 3.23 -1.47 23.93
CA ASP A 233 3.22 -2.80 24.54
C ASP A 233 2.19 -3.74 23.87
N ASP A 234 2.17 -5.01 24.31
CA ASP A 234 1.25 -6.02 23.79
C ASP A 234 -0.23 -5.71 24.12
N ALA A 235 -0.49 -4.93 25.16
CA ALA A 235 -1.82 -4.44 25.54
C ALA A 235 -2.26 -3.21 24.71
N GLY A 236 -1.37 -2.67 23.89
CA GLY A 236 -1.65 -1.51 23.03
C GLY A 236 -1.41 -0.16 23.70
N LYS A 237 -0.82 -0.14 24.90
CA LYS A 237 -0.48 1.06 25.64
C LYS A 237 0.83 1.66 25.13
N TRP A 238 0.84 2.98 24.92
CA TRP A 238 2.02 3.70 24.51
C TRP A 238 2.87 4.14 25.70
N ALA A 239 4.17 3.97 25.60
CA ALA A 239 5.18 4.55 26.46
C ALA A 239 6.06 5.50 25.63
N PHE A 240 6.58 6.55 26.26
CA PHE A 240 7.45 7.54 25.63
C PHE A 240 8.76 7.63 26.41
N ASP A 241 9.88 7.49 25.72
CA ASP A 241 11.22 7.55 26.35
C ASP A 241 11.55 9.00 26.75
N GLY A 242 12.22 9.15 27.90
CA GLY A 242 12.62 10.46 28.41
C GLY A 242 11.51 11.20 29.18
N VAL A 243 10.46 10.49 29.59
CA VAL A 243 9.48 10.98 30.58
C VAL A 243 10.12 11.00 31.96
N ASP A 244 9.98 12.11 32.69
CA ASP A 244 10.27 12.14 34.13
C ASP A 244 9.09 11.51 34.89
N PRO A 245 9.19 10.25 35.36
CA PRO A 245 8.04 9.54 35.92
C PRO A 245 7.50 10.18 37.22
N ALA A 246 8.25 11.11 37.81
CA ALA A 246 7.82 11.85 38.99
C ALA A 246 6.92 13.05 38.64
N LYS A 247 7.02 13.59 37.42
CA LYS A 247 6.36 14.84 37.03
C LYS A 247 5.50 14.71 35.79
N GLU A 248 5.81 13.75 34.91
CA GLU A 248 5.23 13.62 33.58
C GLU A 248 4.72 12.21 33.34
N GLU A 249 3.81 12.09 32.40
CA GLU A 249 3.36 10.84 31.81
C GLU A 249 3.26 10.97 30.29
N ALA A 250 3.32 9.86 29.59
CA ALA A 250 3.15 9.84 28.14
C ALA A 250 1.73 10.31 27.76
N ASN A 251 1.63 11.22 26.79
CA ASN A 251 0.36 11.61 26.21
C ASN A 251 -0.13 10.55 25.22
N GLU A 252 -0.80 9.52 25.72
CA GLU A 252 -1.26 8.39 24.93
C GLU A 252 -2.17 8.81 23.76
N ASP A 253 -3.00 9.85 23.93
CA ASP A 253 -3.89 10.32 22.87
C ASP A 253 -3.10 10.88 21.69
N LYS A 254 -2.02 11.64 21.97
CA LYS A 254 -1.17 12.20 20.93
C LYS A 254 -0.32 11.11 20.24
N LEU A 255 0.20 10.17 21.01
CA LEU A 255 0.95 9.03 20.46
C LEU A 255 0.05 8.13 19.60
N ARG A 256 -1.21 7.95 20.00
CA ARG A 256 -2.21 7.25 19.19
C ARG A 256 -2.50 8.01 17.90
N GLU A 257 -2.68 9.35 17.97
CA GLU A 257 -2.86 10.19 16.76
C GLU A 257 -1.71 10.03 15.77
N VAL A 258 -0.46 9.97 16.23
CA VAL A 258 0.70 9.71 15.37
C VAL A 258 0.59 8.34 14.71
N GLY A 259 0.31 7.28 15.47
CA GLY A 259 0.13 5.94 14.94
C GLY A 259 -1.00 5.82 13.92
N ASP A 260 -2.14 6.44 14.20
CA ASP A 260 -3.29 6.46 13.30
C ASP A 260 -3.00 7.27 12.03
N THR A 261 -2.27 8.39 12.16
CA THR A 261 -1.86 9.21 11.02
C THR A 261 -0.92 8.44 10.09
N LEU A 262 0.02 7.64 10.63
CA LEU A 262 0.88 6.75 9.82
C LEU A 262 0.05 5.76 8.98
N GLY A 263 -0.99 5.19 9.56
CA GLY A 263 -1.92 4.30 8.84
C GLY A 263 -2.81 5.02 7.81
N GLN A 264 -2.85 6.34 7.81
CA GLN A 264 -3.73 7.15 6.95
C GLN A 264 -2.98 7.96 5.88
N ILE A 265 -1.66 7.82 5.77
CA ILE A 265 -0.88 8.54 4.77
C ILE A 265 -1.32 8.12 3.38
N LYS A 266 -1.89 9.08 2.63
CA LYS A 266 -2.35 8.88 1.26
C LYS A 266 -1.42 9.56 0.26
N ILE A 267 -1.28 8.92 -0.89
CA ILE A 267 -0.54 9.47 -2.02
C ILE A 267 -1.39 10.57 -2.66
N VAL A 268 -0.87 11.78 -2.72
CA VAL A 268 -1.44 12.92 -3.46
C VAL A 268 -0.84 13.00 -4.86
N GLY A 269 0.46 12.75 -4.98
CA GLY A 269 1.19 12.72 -6.24
C GLY A 269 2.45 11.88 -6.16
N VAL A 270 3.11 11.70 -7.30
CA VAL A 270 4.33 10.90 -7.41
C VAL A 270 5.34 11.52 -8.36
N ARG A 271 6.62 11.24 -8.14
CA ARG A 271 7.73 11.58 -9.04
C ARG A 271 8.63 10.36 -9.21
N LYS A 272 8.96 10.01 -10.44
CA LYS A 272 9.87 8.88 -10.68
C LYS A 272 11.27 9.21 -10.18
N LYS A 273 11.87 8.30 -9.41
CA LYS A 273 13.29 8.39 -9.04
C LYS A 273 14.16 8.00 -10.25
N PRO A 274 15.38 8.53 -10.35
CA PRO A 274 16.38 8.00 -11.27
C PRO A 274 16.57 6.49 -11.05
N GLU A 275 16.65 5.74 -12.13
CA GLU A 275 16.87 4.29 -12.04
C GLU A 275 18.23 4.00 -11.41
N GLY A 276 18.27 3.07 -10.45
CA GLY A 276 19.50 2.74 -9.75
C GLY A 276 20.01 3.80 -8.78
N LEU A 277 19.15 4.69 -8.27
CA LEU A 277 19.53 5.79 -7.37
C LEU A 277 20.49 5.35 -6.25
N THR A 278 20.21 4.21 -5.59
CA THR A 278 21.08 3.69 -4.52
C THR A 278 22.46 3.33 -5.05
N ALA A 279 22.56 2.62 -6.16
CA ALA A 279 23.83 2.29 -6.79
C ALA A 279 24.57 3.54 -7.31
N MET A 280 23.82 4.53 -7.82
CA MET A 280 24.39 5.81 -8.23
C MET A 280 24.96 6.59 -7.05
N LEU A 281 24.32 6.57 -5.89
CA LEU A 281 24.83 7.21 -4.66
C LEU A 281 26.17 6.61 -4.20
N GLU A 282 26.35 5.31 -4.39
CA GLU A 282 27.57 4.57 -4.03
C GLU A 282 28.68 4.72 -5.07
N GLN A 283 28.34 4.73 -6.36
CA GLN A 283 29.30 4.59 -7.47
C GLN A 283 29.55 5.89 -8.26
N ALA A 284 28.63 6.87 -8.21
CA ALA A 284 28.76 8.10 -8.98
C ALA A 284 29.99 8.92 -8.54
N THR A 285 30.75 9.42 -9.51
CA THR A 285 31.93 10.26 -9.28
C THR A 285 31.86 11.53 -10.12
N GLY A 286 32.60 12.55 -9.73
CA GLY A 286 32.73 13.77 -10.52
C GLY A 286 31.40 14.48 -10.80
N PHE A 287 31.15 14.77 -12.06
CA PHE A 287 30.01 15.55 -12.54
C PHE A 287 28.65 14.86 -12.30
N ASP A 288 28.58 13.54 -12.49
CA ASP A 288 27.36 12.76 -12.28
C ASP A 288 26.92 12.80 -10.81
N ARG A 289 27.85 12.73 -9.88
CA ARG A 289 27.57 12.90 -8.45
C ARG A 289 27.04 14.30 -8.13
N GLN A 290 27.53 15.32 -8.80
CA GLN A 290 27.07 16.70 -8.59
C GLN A 290 25.63 16.88 -9.07
N ILE A 291 25.31 16.40 -10.29
CA ILE A 291 23.94 16.44 -10.83
C ILE A 291 22.99 15.69 -9.91
N LEU A 292 23.39 14.49 -9.46
CA LEU A 292 22.57 13.68 -8.57
C LEU A 292 22.31 14.39 -7.22
N ARG A 293 23.34 15.02 -6.65
CA ARG A 293 23.20 15.80 -5.41
C ARG A 293 22.28 17.00 -5.60
N GLN A 294 22.37 17.70 -6.70
CA GLN A 294 21.49 18.83 -7.01
C GLN A 294 20.03 18.36 -7.15
N THR A 295 19.78 17.30 -7.93
CA THR A 295 18.44 16.74 -8.14
C THR A 295 17.79 16.27 -6.82
N LEU A 296 18.62 15.74 -5.89
CA LEU A 296 18.15 15.36 -4.56
C LEU A 296 17.85 16.58 -3.70
N ALA A 297 18.76 17.59 -3.72
CA ALA A 297 18.64 18.81 -2.92
C ALA A 297 17.37 19.61 -3.28
N GLU A 298 17.04 19.69 -4.59
CA GLU A 298 15.79 20.32 -5.05
C GLU A 298 14.50 19.70 -4.45
N LYS A 299 14.61 18.49 -3.91
CA LYS A 299 13.52 17.78 -3.24
C LYS A 299 13.71 17.69 -1.71
N GLY A 300 14.73 18.37 -1.18
CA GLY A 300 15.07 18.38 0.23
C GLY A 300 15.77 17.13 0.74
N TYR A 301 16.49 16.41 -0.15
CA TYR A 301 17.28 15.22 0.21
C TYR A 301 18.76 15.47 -0.01
N PHE A 302 19.58 14.99 0.91
CA PHE A 302 21.02 15.25 0.91
C PHE A 302 21.80 13.98 1.20
N VAL A 303 23.03 13.91 0.69
CA VAL A 303 23.96 12.80 0.96
C VAL A 303 24.98 13.28 1.97
N ALA A 304 24.91 12.74 3.17
CA ALA A 304 25.85 13.02 4.25
C ALA A 304 27.27 12.52 3.90
N ASN A 305 28.30 12.99 4.63
CA ASN A 305 29.68 12.63 4.38
C ASN A 305 29.98 11.12 4.51
N ASN A 306 29.18 10.39 5.27
CA ASN A 306 29.25 8.92 5.41
C ASN A 306 28.47 8.17 4.33
N GLY A 307 27.96 8.85 3.28
CA GLY A 307 27.15 8.27 2.21
C GLY A 307 25.67 8.04 2.57
N LYS A 308 25.27 8.30 3.81
CA LYS A 308 23.86 8.13 4.23
C LYS A 308 22.99 9.22 3.63
N LEU A 309 21.81 8.81 3.11
CA LEU A 309 20.79 9.74 2.67
C LEU A 309 20.06 10.34 3.87
N VAL A 310 19.91 11.66 3.89
CA VAL A 310 19.21 12.44 4.92
C VAL A 310 18.24 13.40 4.26
N SER A 311 17.32 13.95 5.04
CA SER A 311 16.32 14.94 4.56
C SER A 311 16.43 16.25 5.35
N ASN A 312 15.90 17.34 4.80
CA ASN A 312 15.92 18.64 5.49
C ASN A 312 15.03 18.69 6.74
N GLU A 313 14.07 17.75 6.86
CA GLU A 313 13.09 17.70 7.94
C GLU A 313 13.27 16.52 8.89
N GLY A 314 14.42 15.83 8.83
CA GLY A 314 14.66 14.67 9.66
C GLY A 314 13.96 13.39 9.20
N ASP A 315 14.10 12.33 9.99
CA ASP A 315 13.54 11.01 9.70
C ASP A 315 12.48 10.62 10.73
N LEU A 316 11.41 9.98 10.27
CA LEU A 316 10.49 9.25 11.12
C LEU A 316 10.62 7.76 10.79
N LEU A 317 11.02 6.99 11.78
CA LEU A 317 11.08 5.54 11.68
C LEU A 317 9.92 4.94 12.44
N PHE A 318 9.26 3.94 11.88
CA PHE A 318 8.36 3.12 12.66
C PHE A 318 8.57 1.64 12.36
N GLU A 319 8.30 0.84 13.38
CA GLU A 319 8.54 -0.59 13.38
C GLU A 319 7.23 -1.31 13.64
N THR A 320 6.96 -2.35 12.85
CA THR A 320 5.72 -3.14 12.96
C THR A 320 5.97 -4.46 13.68
N LYS A 321 4.93 -5.02 14.30
CA LYS A 321 4.96 -6.36 14.93
C LYS A 321 5.33 -7.49 13.96
N LYS A 322 5.35 -7.20 12.64
CA LYS A 322 5.79 -8.12 11.58
C LYS A 322 7.29 -8.07 11.29
N GLY A 323 8.05 -7.29 12.06
CA GLY A 323 9.49 -7.16 11.86
C GLY A 323 9.88 -6.25 10.68
N VAL A 324 8.97 -5.42 10.19
CA VAL A 324 9.26 -4.46 9.13
C VAL A 324 9.51 -3.08 9.74
N ARG A 325 10.63 -2.48 9.41
CA ARG A 325 10.98 -1.10 9.73
C ARG A 325 10.78 -0.23 8.50
N TYR A 326 10.00 0.82 8.65
CA TYR A 326 9.83 1.88 7.67
C TYR A 326 10.66 3.09 8.08
N THR A 327 11.28 3.74 7.09
CA THR A 327 11.91 5.06 7.28
C THR A 327 11.25 6.05 6.34
N LEU A 328 10.64 7.08 6.91
CA LEU A 328 10.00 8.18 6.22
C LEU A 328 10.94 9.40 6.29
N ARG A 329 11.36 9.90 5.12
CA ARG A 329 12.17 11.11 4.99
C ARG A 329 11.33 12.18 4.34
N PHE A 330 11.09 13.26 5.08
CA PHE A 330 10.27 14.37 4.61
C PHE A 330 11.17 15.39 3.93
N GLY A 331 10.91 15.63 2.65
CA GLY A 331 11.68 16.57 1.84
C GLY A 331 11.03 17.95 1.76
N GLU A 332 11.28 18.66 0.66
CA GLU A 332 10.85 20.03 0.42
C GLU A 332 9.34 20.13 0.15
N LEU A 333 8.81 21.34 0.23
CA LEU A 333 7.43 21.65 -0.12
C LEU A 333 7.19 21.47 -1.63
N VAL A 334 5.99 21.01 -1.98
CA VAL A 334 5.52 20.88 -3.35
C VAL A 334 4.42 21.92 -3.56
N PRO A 335 4.75 23.09 -4.13
CA PRO A 335 3.77 24.13 -4.37
C PRO A 335 2.81 23.75 -5.50
N GLY A 336 1.67 24.44 -5.57
CA GLY A 336 0.70 24.27 -6.63
C GLY A 336 -0.54 23.47 -6.22
N SER A 337 -1.36 23.14 -7.20
CA SER A 337 -2.60 22.39 -7.00
C SER A 337 -2.94 21.57 -8.25
N GLY A 338 -3.86 20.61 -8.10
CA GLY A 338 -4.36 19.84 -9.25
C GLY A 338 -3.28 19.01 -9.94
N LEU A 339 -3.17 19.13 -11.25
CA LEU A 339 -2.26 18.33 -12.08
C LEU A 339 -0.79 18.62 -11.81
N ASP A 340 -0.44 19.86 -11.47
CA ASP A 340 0.95 20.23 -11.17
C ASP A 340 1.49 19.43 -9.98
N VAL A 341 0.67 19.27 -8.94
CA VAL A 341 1.03 18.49 -7.76
C VAL A 341 1.07 17.00 -8.07
N THR A 342 0.13 16.49 -8.87
CA THR A 342 0.00 15.05 -9.12
C THR A 342 0.93 14.54 -10.23
N SER A 343 1.11 15.30 -11.31
CA SER A 343 1.84 14.87 -12.52
C SER A 343 3.32 15.22 -12.54
N GLY A 344 3.74 16.23 -11.77
CA GLY A 344 5.13 16.68 -11.76
C GLY A 344 5.50 17.73 -12.81
N ALA A 345 4.53 18.35 -13.43
CA ALA A 345 4.76 19.56 -14.20
C ALA A 345 5.14 20.68 -13.21
N GLU A 346 6.43 20.79 -12.88
CA GLU A 346 6.92 21.85 -12.00
C GLU A 346 6.87 23.19 -12.75
N ASP A 347 6.00 24.10 -12.31
CA ASP A 347 6.12 25.51 -12.69
C ASP A 347 7.20 26.17 -11.81
N PRO A 348 8.36 26.58 -12.38
CA PRO A 348 9.42 27.26 -11.63
C PRO A 348 8.95 28.55 -10.93
N LYS A 349 7.82 29.13 -11.38
CA LYS A 349 7.24 30.36 -10.81
C LYS A 349 6.40 30.11 -9.56
N SER A 350 6.06 28.86 -9.25
CA SER A 350 5.22 28.49 -8.10
C SER A 350 6.00 28.12 -6.84
N LYS A 351 7.35 28.22 -6.85
CA LYS A 351 8.16 27.97 -5.64
C LYS A 351 7.84 29.02 -4.56
N PRO A 352 7.67 28.60 -3.29
CA PRO A 352 7.57 29.55 -2.18
C PRO A 352 8.76 30.50 -2.20
N LYS A 353 8.53 31.75 -1.87
CA LYS A 353 9.63 32.72 -1.69
C LYS A 353 10.41 32.32 -0.44
N ASP A 354 11.72 32.39 -0.50
CA ASP A 354 12.61 32.13 0.63
C ASP A 354 12.14 32.89 1.87
N GLY A 355 11.87 32.16 2.97
CA GLY A 355 11.45 32.71 4.26
C GLY A 355 9.94 32.74 4.48
N GLU A 356 9.08 32.33 3.56
CA GLU A 356 7.65 32.21 3.83
C GLU A 356 7.37 30.92 4.59
N ALA A 357 6.75 31.04 5.78
CA ALA A 357 6.39 29.86 6.58
C ALA A 357 5.40 28.97 5.80
N PRO A 358 5.51 27.63 5.91
CA PRO A 358 4.58 26.71 5.29
C PRO A 358 3.14 27.03 5.67
N LYS A 359 2.25 27.10 4.67
CA LYS A 359 0.82 27.27 4.92
C LYS A 359 0.17 25.93 5.25
N PRO A 360 -0.83 25.89 6.13
CA PRO A 360 -1.63 24.68 6.32
C PRO A 360 -2.18 24.20 4.98
N GLY A 361 -1.87 22.96 4.61
CA GLY A 361 -2.27 22.37 3.34
C GLY A 361 -1.20 22.37 2.24
N ASP A 362 -0.01 22.91 2.49
CA ASP A 362 1.10 22.76 1.54
C ASP A 362 1.53 21.27 1.45
N ASN A 363 1.59 20.75 0.23
CA ASN A 363 2.04 19.39 -0.02
C ASN A 363 3.56 19.29 0.18
N ARG A 364 4.04 18.07 0.46
CA ARG A 364 5.45 17.84 0.74
C ARG A 364 5.95 16.56 0.08
N TYR A 365 7.21 16.58 -0.36
CA TYR A 365 7.89 15.37 -0.79
C TYR A 365 8.08 14.41 0.39
N LEU A 366 7.89 13.13 0.10
CA LEU A 366 8.15 12.02 1.01
C LEU A 366 8.92 10.92 0.29
N MET A 367 10.04 10.51 0.87
CA MET A 367 10.75 9.29 0.48
C MET A 367 10.53 8.23 1.54
N VAL A 368 10.13 7.04 1.12
CA VAL A 368 9.90 5.89 2.00
C VAL A 368 10.88 4.79 1.64
N THR A 369 11.47 4.17 2.65
CA THR A 369 12.18 2.89 2.53
C THR A 369 11.62 1.91 3.55
N ALA A 370 11.68 0.62 3.23
CA ALA A 370 11.29 -0.44 4.14
C ALA A 370 12.38 -1.52 4.18
N GLU A 371 12.66 -2.04 5.36
CA GLU A 371 13.63 -3.11 5.57
C GLU A 371 13.10 -4.10 6.59
N PHE A 372 13.57 -5.34 6.52
CA PHE A 372 13.32 -6.31 7.57
C PHE A 372 14.32 -6.13 8.70
N ALA A 373 13.84 -6.05 9.93
CA ALA A 373 14.63 -5.92 11.14
C ALA A 373 14.22 -7.00 12.15
N GLU A 374 14.95 -8.11 12.16
CA GLU A 374 14.67 -9.25 13.07
C GLU A 374 14.67 -8.86 14.55
N SER A 375 15.44 -7.83 14.91
CA SER A 375 15.54 -7.33 16.30
C SER A 375 14.20 -6.84 16.88
N ILE A 376 13.20 -6.58 16.01
CA ILE A 376 11.84 -6.17 16.42
C ILE A 376 11.03 -7.36 16.92
N LEU A 377 11.29 -8.54 16.38
CA LEU A 377 10.58 -9.75 16.75
C LEU A 377 11.09 -10.29 18.10
N LYS A 378 10.15 -10.61 18.98
CA LYS A 378 10.48 -11.22 20.26
C LYS A 378 10.93 -12.66 20.02
N LYS A 379 12.21 -12.93 20.29
CA LYS A 379 12.77 -14.29 20.20
C LYS A 379 12.20 -15.17 21.30
N PRO A 380 11.85 -16.43 20.99
CA PRO A 380 11.50 -17.41 22.01
C PRO A 380 12.62 -17.59 23.03
N ALA A 381 12.25 -17.74 24.29
CA ALA A 381 13.21 -17.94 25.37
C ALA A 381 13.69 -19.39 25.50
N GLY A 382 12.92 -20.35 24.96
CA GLY A 382 13.21 -21.77 25.05
C GLY A 382 14.33 -22.23 24.11
N VAL A 383 14.88 -23.40 24.41
CA VAL A 383 15.93 -24.01 23.59
C VAL A 383 15.40 -24.34 22.19
N ARG A 384 16.13 -23.97 21.16
CA ARG A 384 15.82 -24.34 19.78
C ARG A 384 16.40 -25.71 19.47
N LEU A 385 15.55 -26.71 19.30
CA LEU A 385 15.96 -28.04 18.88
C LEU A 385 15.66 -28.25 17.38
N PRO A 386 16.55 -28.96 16.65
CA PRO A 386 16.25 -29.40 15.29
C PRO A 386 15.06 -30.37 15.27
N GLN A 387 14.29 -30.40 14.17
CA GLN A 387 13.08 -31.22 14.04
C GLN A 387 13.36 -32.70 14.21
N ASP A 388 14.49 -33.22 13.68
CA ASP A 388 14.89 -34.61 13.83
C ASP A 388 15.12 -35.00 15.31
N GLN A 389 15.65 -34.09 16.13
CA GLN A 389 15.82 -34.31 17.57
C GLN A 389 14.48 -34.33 18.30
N LEU A 390 13.53 -33.47 17.91
CA LEU A 390 12.17 -33.49 18.47
C LEU A 390 11.44 -34.80 18.16
N ASP A 391 11.56 -35.26 16.90
CA ASP A 391 10.94 -36.54 16.47
C ASP A 391 11.53 -37.72 17.23
N LYS A 392 12.86 -37.76 17.42
CA LYS A 392 13.54 -38.79 18.24
C LYS A 392 13.10 -38.74 19.69
N ARG A 393 13.03 -37.55 20.29
CA ARG A 393 12.57 -37.41 21.69
C ARG A 393 11.12 -37.84 21.86
N ALA A 394 10.25 -37.51 20.92
CA ALA A 394 8.86 -37.94 20.93
C ALA A 394 8.72 -39.48 20.78
N ALA A 395 9.61 -40.09 20.02
CA ALA A 395 9.68 -41.56 19.90
C ALA A 395 10.19 -42.20 21.21
N ALA A 396 11.30 -41.69 21.78
CA ALA A 396 11.85 -42.15 23.04
C ALA A 396 10.85 -42.02 24.20
N ARG A 397 10.09 -40.93 24.27
CA ARG A 397 9.02 -40.75 25.25
C ARG A 397 7.98 -41.87 25.16
N ARG A 398 7.50 -42.19 23.96
CA ARG A 398 6.51 -43.30 23.78
C ARG A 398 7.06 -44.64 24.21
N ASP A 399 8.31 -44.93 23.81
CA ASP A 399 8.97 -46.18 24.22
C ASP A 399 9.14 -46.27 25.75
N ILE A 400 9.53 -45.16 26.42
CA ILE A 400 9.65 -45.08 27.88
C ILE A 400 8.30 -45.30 28.56
N GLU A 401 7.22 -44.69 28.04
CA GLU A 401 5.86 -44.89 28.57
C GLU A 401 5.42 -46.37 28.45
N ASP A 402 5.75 -47.05 27.35
CA ASP A 402 5.44 -48.47 27.14
C ASP A 402 6.29 -49.36 28.05
N VAL A 403 7.58 -49.05 28.20
CA VAL A 403 8.47 -49.74 29.16
C VAL A 403 7.97 -49.55 30.60
N GLN A 404 7.54 -48.33 30.99
CA GLN A 404 6.96 -48.09 32.32
C GLN A 404 5.72 -48.96 32.57
N LYS A 405 4.79 -49.04 31.62
CA LYS A 405 3.60 -49.91 31.74
C LYS A 405 4.01 -51.36 31.96
N ALA A 406 5.04 -51.83 31.22
CA ALA A 406 5.54 -53.18 31.38
C ALA A 406 6.24 -53.40 32.74
N VAL A 407 7.00 -52.42 33.26
CA VAL A 407 7.61 -52.46 34.59
C VAL A 407 6.53 -52.53 35.67
N GLU A 408 5.48 -51.69 35.58
CA GLU A 408 4.38 -51.74 36.56
C GLU A 408 3.61 -53.07 36.52
N ALA A 409 3.36 -53.62 35.33
CA ALA A 409 2.75 -54.95 35.19
C ALA A 409 3.64 -56.06 35.77
N PHE A 410 4.97 -55.96 35.66
CA PHE A 410 5.93 -56.86 36.28
C PHE A 410 5.88 -56.76 37.81
N ARG A 411 5.92 -55.54 38.36
CA ARG A 411 5.85 -55.27 39.80
C ARG A 411 4.57 -55.84 40.43
N ALA A 412 3.44 -55.64 39.78
CA ALA A 412 2.15 -56.16 40.25
C ALA A 412 2.14 -57.71 40.37
N LYS A 413 2.87 -58.39 39.47
CA LYS A 413 2.97 -59.87 39.51
C LYS A 413 4.07 -60.42 40.43
N ASN A 414 5.07 -59.59 40.79
CA ASN A 414 6.27 -60.02 41.50
C ASN A 414 6.43 -59.36 42.90
N GLY A 415 5.32 -59.08 43.61
CA GLY A 415 5.37 -58.54 44.97
C GLY A 415 6.06 -57.14 45.01
N ASN A 416 5.77 -56.30 44.10
CA ASN A 416 6.30 -54.90 43.94
C ASN A 416 7.81 -54.82 43.73
N LYS A 417 8.48 -55.91 43.29
CA LYS A 417 9.91 -55.92 42.97
C LYS A 417 10.16 -55.47 41.55
N LEU A 418 11.25 -54.73 41.34
CA LEU A 418 11.71 -54.32 40.00
C LEU A 418 12.30 -55.53 39.24
N PRO A 419 12.21 -55.56 37.91
CA PRO A 419 12.93 -56.55 37.12
C PRO A 419 14.45 -56.31 37.25
N GLU A 420 15.24 -57.37 37.22
CA GLU A 420 16.72 -57.32 37.27
C GLU A 420 17.30 -56.55 36.08
N SER A 421 16.62 -56.59 34.96
CA SER A 421 16.93 -55.80 33.74
C SER A 421 15.67 -55.59 32.91
N LEU A 422 15.66 -54.58 32.03
CA LEU A 422 14.55 -54.32 31.10
C LEU A 422 14.35 -55.50 30.11
N ALA A 423 15.39 -56.26 29.80
CA ALA A 423 15.31 -57.43 28.93
C ALA A 423 14.34 -58.52 29.50
N LYS A 424 14.22 -58.60 30.82
CA LYS A 424 13.28 -59.50 31.51
C LYS A 424 11.82 -59.27 31.13
N LEU A 425 11.47 -58.03 30.73
CA LEU A 425 10.10 -57.69 30.34
C LEU A 425 9.72 -58.23 28.96
N ALA A 426 10.71 -58.46 28.09
CA ALA A 426 10.52 -59.03 26.76
C ALA A 426 10.65 -60.59 26.74
N GLU A 427 11.13 -61.19 27.83
CA GLU A 427 11.17 -62.66 27.96
C GLU A 427 9.77 -63.22 28.05
N LYS A 428 9.50 -64.30 27.31
CA LYS A 428 8.23 -65.02 27.38
C LYS A 428 8.22 -65.89 28.64
N PRO A 429 7.32 -65.66 29.61
CA PRO A 429 7.21 -66.53 30.81
C PRO A 429 6.68 -67.91 30.47
N ALA A 430 6.85 -68.86 31.35
CA ALA A 430 6.36 -70.24 31.19
C ALA A 430 4.84 -70.27 30.93
N GLU A 431 4.10 -69.36 31.53
CA GLU A 431 2.66 -69.18 31.32
C GLU A 431 2.37 -67.69 30.99
N GLY A 432 1.71 -67.46 29.87
CA GLY A 432 1.29 -66.13 29.45
C GLY A 432 2.13 -65.51 28.31
N ALA A 433 1.91 -64.25 28.05
CA ALA A 433 2.64 -63.44 27.05
C ALA A 433 3.74 -62.61 27.73
N ALA A 434 4.77 -62.25 26.99
CA ALA A 434 5.76 -61.26 27.41
C ALA A 434 5.07 -59.93 27.76
N LEU A 435 5.60 -59.21 28.73
CA LEU A 435 5.05 -57.90 29.17
C LEU A 435 5.39 -56.78 28.20
N LEU A 436 6.48 -56.96 27.45
CA LEU A 436 6.88 -56.09 26.36
C LEU A 436 7.10 -56.96 25.14
N ALA A 437 6.58 -56.57 23.98
CA ALA A 437 6.72 -57.35 22.74
C ALA A 437 8.19 -57.45 22.30
N GLU A 438 8.93 -56.37 22.45
CA GLU A 438 10.36 -56.24 22.13
C GLU A 438 10.94 -55.08 22.93
N LEU A 439 12.15 -55.22 23.47
CA LEU A 439 12.92 -54.10 24.00
C LEU A 439 13.73 -53.48 22.86
N LYS A 440 13.26 -52.37 22.36
CA LYS A 440 13.93 -51.59 21.28
C LYS A 440 15.09 -50.78 21.87
N LYS A 441 16.02 -50.43 21.01
CA LYS A 441 16.97 -49.35 21.28
C LYS A 441 16.27 -48.00 21.18
N ASP A 442 16.80 -47.00 21.85
CA ASP A 442 16.31 -45.66 21.73
C ASP A 442 16.57 -45.07 20.31
N PRO A 443 15.94 -43.99 19.90
CA PRO A 443 16.10 -43.41 18.57
C PRO A 443 17.53 -42.95 18.21
N TRP A 444 18.43 -42.88 19.18
CA TRP A 444 19.87 -42.59 18.97
C TRP A 444 20.70 -43.86 18.92
N GLY A 445 20.10 -45.02 19.15
CA GLY A 445 20.77 -46.32 19.04
C GLY A 445 21.29 -46.88 20.36
N ASN A 446 20.98 -46.25 21.49
CA ASN A 446 21.40 -46.68 22.82
C ASN A 446 20.35 -47.57 23.50
N ASP A 447 20.74 -48.23 24.57
CA ASP A 447 19.81 -49.02 25.37
C ASP A 447 19.08 -48.14 26.40
N TYR A 448 17.79 -48.41 26.62
CA TYR A 448 17.06 -47.78 27.73
C TYR A 448 17.58 -48.30 29.08
N ILE A 449 17.62 -47.42 30.06
CA ILE A 449 18.16 -47.68 31.38
C ILE A 449 17.02 -47.71 32.41
N LEU A 450 17.03 -48.70 33.30
CA LEU A 450 16.19 -48.76 34.49
C LEU A 450 17.07 -48.40 35.68
N SER A 451 16.79 -47.28 36.33
CA SER A 451 17.48 -46.85 37.55
C SER A 451 16.55 -46.89 38.74
N ALA A 452 16.93 -47.59 39.81
CA ALA A 452 16.22 -47.58 41.07
C ALA A 452 16.51 -46.31 41.86
N VAL A 453 15.48 -45.61 42.34
CA VAL A 453 15.56 -44.37 43.10
C VAL A 453 14.74 -44.51 44.38
N GLY A 454 15.40 -44.98 45.45
CA GLY A 454 14.71 -45.33 46.70
C GLY A 454 13.66 -46.42 46.48
N ASP A 455 12.43 -46.19 46.87
CA ASP A 455 11.28 -47.11 46.66
C ASP A 455 10.64 -46.94 45.27
N SER A 456 11.16 -46.05 44.44
CA SER A 456 10.69 -45.74 43.08
C SER A 456 11.73 -46.15 42.03
N TYR A 457 11.42 -45.88 40.75
CA TYR A 457 12.35 -46.14 39.64
C TYR A 457 12.17 -45.09 38.54
N VAL A 458 13.19 -44.97 37.71
CA VAL A 458 13.19 -44.13 36.51
C VAL A 458 13.61 -44.97 35.32
N VAL A 459 12.86 -44.87 34.23
CA VAL A 459 13.26 -45.36 32.92
C VAL A 459 13.76 -44.16 32.15
N LEU A 460 14.94 -44.26 31.53
CA LEU A 460 15.55 -43.15 30.83
C LEU A 460 16.34 -43.57 29.59
N SER A 461 16.52 -42.62 28.69
CA SER A 461 17.46 -42.62 27.60
C SER A 461 18.41 -41.43 27.76
N TYR A 462 19.70 -41.61 27.51
CA TYR A 462 20.70 -40.52 27.52
C TYR A 462 20.64 -39.64 26.26
N ALA A 463 19.65 -39.85 25.39
CA ALA A 463 19.45 -39.12 24.17
C ALA A 463 20.74 -39.06 23.30
N ASP A 464 21.03 -37.93 22.68
CA ASP A 464 22.17 -37.73 21.77
C ASP A 464 23.53 -37.67 22.52
N GLY A 465 23.49 -37.40 23.82
CA GLY A 465 24.69 -37.27 24.66
C GLY A 465 25.38 -38.59 25.05
N ASN A 466 24.68 -39.71 25.00
CA ASN A 466 25.11 -41.04 25.46
C ASN A 466 25.79 -41.02 26.85
N ALA A 467 25.46 -40.03 27.68
CA ALA A 467 25.96 -39.87 29.05
C ALA A 467 24.91 -39.14 29.89
N GLU A 468 24.90 -39.38 31.19
CA GLU A 468 23.97 -38.78 32.15
C GLU A 468 24.13 -37.25 32.17
N ALA A 469 22.99 -36.55 32.28
CA ALA A 469 22.91 -35.09 32.48
C ALA A 469 23.43 -34.20 31.34
N GLY A 470 23.11 -34.54 30.07
CA GLY A 470 23.38 -33.66 28.91
C GLY A 470 22.60 -32.34 28.94
N GLU A 471 22.98 -31.38 28.10
CA GLU A 471 22.29 -30.11 27.90
C GLU A 471 21.66 -30.00 26.51
N GLY A 472 20.57 -29.25 26.38
CA GLY A 472 19.89 -29.05 25.11
C GLY A 472 19.36 -30.33 24.48
N ALA A 473 19.81 -30.70 23.29
CA ALA A 473 19.42 -31.91 22.57
C ALA A 473 19.90 -33.19 23.29
N ALA A 474 21.00 -33.11 24.03
CA ALA A 474 21.58 -34.22 24.81
C ALA A 474 20.97 -34.39 26.19
N THR A 475 19.99 -33.57 26.60
CA THR A 475 19.27 -33.73 27.86
C THR A 475 18.55 -35.09 27.88
N ASP A 476 18.71 -35.86 28.96
CA ASP A 476 18.10 -37.18 29.12
C ASP A 476 16.58 -37.13 28.96
N VAL A 477 16.01 -38.10 28.24
CA VAL A 477 14.56 -38.34 28.22
C VAL A 477 14.22 -39.30 29.37
N ARG A 478 13.46 -38.84 30.36
CA ARG A 478 13.25 -39.53 31.62
C ARG A 478 11.78 -39.67 31.95
N SER A 479 11.40 -40.82 32.50
CA SER A 479 10.03 -41.10 32.91
C SER A 479 9.52 -40.22 34.07
N ASP A 480 10.42 -39.70 34.89
CA ASP A 480 10.11 -38.78 36.01
C ASP A 480 10.10 -37.30 35.60
N ARG A 481 10.46 -36.97 34.35
CA ARG A 481 10.52 -35.62 33.80
C ARG A 481 9.82 -35.48 32.46
N LEU A 482 8.82 -36.27 32.18
CA LEU A 482 8.05 -36.17 30.92
C LEU A 482 7.44 -34.78 30.65
N PRO A 483 7.05 -33.96 31.66
CA PRO A 483 6.62 -32.58 31.42
C PRO A 483 7.68 -31.72 30.75
N LEU A 484 8.99 -31.99 30.90
CA LEU A 484 10.06 -31.30 30.21
C LEU A 484 9.96 -31.49 28.69
N GLU A 485 9.54 -32.66 28.22
CA GLU A 485 9.34 -32.90 26.77
C GLU A 485 8.21 -32.04 26.21
N ASP A 486 7.17 -31.76 26.98
CA ASP A 486 6.09 -30.86 26.60
C ASP A 486 6.57 -29.41 26.52
N GLU A 487 7.47 -28.99 27.43
CA GLU A 487 8.11 -27.66 27.40
C GLU A 487 9.04 -27.51 26.18
N LEU A 488 9.84 -28.54 25.88
CA LEU A 488 10.71 -28.53 24.70
C LEU A 488 9.91 -28.48 23.39
N LYS A 489 8.80 -29.23 23.34
CA LYS A 489 7.89 -29.17 22.18
C LYS A 489 7.26 -27.78 22.03
N LYS A 490 6.77 -27.20 23.14
CA LYS A 490 6.22 -25.83 23.12
C LYS A 490 7.26 -24.81 22.66
N ALA A 491 8.50 -24.92 23.14
CA ALA A 491 9.58 -24.06 22.68
C ALA A 491 9.85 -24.22 21.18
N ALA A 492 9.79 -25.45 20.65
CA ALA A 492 9.94 -25.71 19.23
C ALA A 492 8.80 -25.12 18.38
N ASP A 493 7.55 -25.22 18.87
CA ASP A 493 6.40 -24.61 18.21
C ASP A 493 6.54 -23.07 18.21
N GLU A 494 7.03 -22.45 19.29
CA GLU A 494 7.33 -21.03 19.37
C GLU A 494 8.44 -20.62 18.39
N TRP A 495 9.51 -21.42 18.23
CA TRP A 495 10.56 -21.17 17.25
C TRP A 495 10.06 -21.32 15.80
N THR A 496 9.21 -22.30 15.53
CA THR A 496 8.58 -22.47 14.21
C THR A 496 7.74 -21.25 13.84
N GLU A 497 6.97 -20.74 14.79
CA GLU A 497 6.17 -19.53 14.60
C GLU A 497 7.06 -18.28 14.43
N PHE A 498 8.18 -18.19 15.16
CA PHE A 498 9.15 -17.12 14.99
C PHE A 498 9.77 -17.15 13.57
N ASP A 499 10.22 -18.32 13.09
CA ASP A 499 10.78 -18.47 11.75
C ASP A 499 9.76 -18.09 10.67
N ARG A 500 8.50 -18.48 10.84
CA ARG A 500 7.41 -18.09 9.95
C ARG A 500 7.26 -16.56 9.88
N LYS A 501 7.29 -15.88 11.03
CA LYS A 501 7.24 -14.41 11.10
C LYS A 501 8.45 -13.76 10.44
N VAL A 502 9.64 -14.33 10.60
CA VAL A 502 10.87 -13.87 9.93
C VAL A 502 10.71 -13.95 8.41
N ASP A 503 10.24 -15.08 7.89
CA ASP A 503 10.07 -15.27 6.45
C ASP A 503 8.97 -14.35 5.86
N GLU A 504 7.87 -14.20 6.56
CA GLU A 504 6.78 -13.29 6.17
C GLU A 504 7.25 -11.83 6.19
N GLY A 505 7.97 -11.43 7.24
CA GLY A 505 8.53 -10.09 7.36
C GLY A 505 9.54 -9.76 6.26
N LYS A 506 10.43 -10.70 5.91
CA LYS A 506 11.38 -10.55 4.79
C LYS A 506 10.66 -10.37 3.46
N LYS A 507 9.67 -11.22 3.17
CA LYS A 507 8.86 -11.13 1.92
C LYS A 507 8.10 -9.81 1.84
N GLU A 508 7.52 -9.35 2.95
CA GLU A 508 6.79 -8.10 2.98
C GLU A 508 7.74 -6.89 2.80
N ALA A 509 8.90 -6.90 3.48
CA ALA A 509 9.91 -5.86 3.31
C ALA A 509 10.44 -5.79 1.87
N GLU A 510 10.67 -6.93 1.22
CA GLU A 510 11.08 -6.98 -0.19
C GLU A 510 10.03 -6.39 -1.13
N LYS A 511 8.76 -6.75 -0.92
CA LYS A 511 7.63 -6.23 -1.68
C LYS A 511 7.48 -4.70 -1.52
N LEU A 512 7.62 -4.21 -0.29
CA LEU A 512 7.56 -2.79 0.03
C LEU A 512 8.76 -2.04 -0.55
N THR A 513 9.96 -2.62 -0.51
CA THR A 513 11.16 -2.05 -1.12
C THR A 513 10.97 -1.87 -2.63
N LYS A 514 10.39 -2.85 -3.32
CA LYS A 514 10.03 -2.73 -4.74
C LYS A 514 8.97 -1.65 -4.97
N ARG A 515 7.97 -1.55 -4.08
CA ARG A 515 6.91 -0.52 -4.17
C ARG A 515 7.48 0.89 -4.02
N PHE A 516 8.35 1.12 -3.05
CA PHE A 516 8.87 2.45 -2.73
C PHE A 516 10.11 2.86 -3.53
N GLY A 517 10.88 1.89 -4.01
CA GLY A 517 12.21 2.10 -4.58
C GLY A 517 12.25 3.07 -5.76
N GLY A 518 11.23 3.04 -6.61
CA GLY A 518 11.18 3.85 -7.85
C GLY A 518 10.60 5.26 -7.71
N TRP A 519 10.16 5.69 -6.50
CA TRP A 519 9.29 6.85 -6.38
C TRP A 519 9.66 7.79 -5.25
N TYR A 520 9.54 9.09 -5.50
CA TYR A 520 9.24 10.10 -4.49
C TYR A 520 7.73 10.27 -4.45
N TYR A 521 7.17 10.36 -3.27
CA TYR A 521 5.75 10.60 -3.07
C TYR A 521 5.51 12.06 -2.73
N VAL A 522 4.32 12.53 -3.02
CA VAL A 522 3.80 13.80 -2.52
C VAL A 522 2.66 13.48 -1.59
N ILE A 523 2.70 14.03 -0.40
CA ILE A 523 1.68 13.84 0.65
C ILE A 523 1.11 15.18 1.09
N ASP A 524 -0.05 15.15 1.73
CA ASP A 524 -0.68 16.33 2.31
C ASP A 524 0.15 16.88 3.49
N GLY A 525 0.40 18.18 3.48
CA GLY A 525 1.19 18.85 4.52
C GLY A 525 0.51 18.85 5.89
N ALA A 526 -0.82 18.79 5.97
CA ALA A 526 -1.52 18.69 7.24
C ALA A 526 -1.23 17.36 7.96
N LEU A 527 -1.01 16.26 7.19
CA LEU A 527 -0.58 15.00 7.77
C LEU A 527 0.86 15.07 8.30
N PHE A 528 1.75 15.78 7.60
CA PHE A 528 3.11 15.97 8.05
C PHE A 528 3.17 16.66 9.43
N GLN A 529 2.38 17.71 9.66
CA GLN A 529 2.32 18.40 10.95
C GLN A 529 1.91 17.48 12.10
N LYS A 530 1.01 16.55 11.87
CA LYS A 530 0.58 15.56 12.87
C LYS A 530 1.67 14.51 13.18
N LEU A 531 2.50 14.21 12.20
CA LEU A 531 3.61 13.24 12.33
C LEU A 531 4.85 13.84 12.99
N LYS A 532 4.91 15.15 13.16
CA LYS A 532 6.05 15.88 13.74
C LYS A 532 5.65 16.70 14.97
N PRO A 533 5.05 16.06 16.00
CA PRO A 533 4.68 16.75 17.24
C PRO A 533 5.93 17.20 17.99
N LYS A 534 5.81 18.26 18.77
CA LYS A 534 6.84 18.67 19.70
C LYS A 534 6.83 17.80 20.97
N ARG A 535 7.93 17.81 21.74
CA ARG A 535 7.99 17.05 23.00
C ARG A 535 6.83 17.39 23.95
N GLU A 536 6.51 18.67 24.07
CA GLU A 536 5.42 19.17 24.92
C GLU A 536 4.04 18.59 24.58
N ASP A 537 3.83 18.19 23.32
CA ASP A 537 2.61 17.51 22.88
C ASP A 537 2.60 16.01 23.26
N LEU A 538 3.80 15.41 23.40
CA LEU A 538 3.99 13.97 23.64
C LEU A 538 3.96 13.59 25.11
N VAL A 539 3.98 14.57 26.02
CA VAL A 539 3.94 14.38 27.46
C VAL A 539 2.80 15.18 28.10
N LYS A 540 2.27 14.68 29.20
CA LYS A 540 1.30 15.40 30.06
C LYS A 540 1.91 15.52 31.45
N ALA A 541 1.63 16.64 32.15
CA ALA A 541 1.94 16.74 33.56
C ALA A 541 1.15 15.66 34.33
N LYS A 542 1.85 14.91 35.18
CA LYS A 542 1.19 13.94 36.05
C LYS A 542 0.28 14.68 37.05
N ALA A 543 -0.97 14.29 37.13
CA ALA A 543 -1.87 14.85 38.14
C ALA A 543 -1.24 14.63 39.51
N ALA A 544 -1.06 15.71 40.28
CA ALA A 544 -0.59 15.62 41.65
C ALA A 544 -1.53 14.63 42.37
N GLU A 545 -0.99 13.55 42.90
CA GLU A 545 -1.74 12.62 43.73
C GLU A 545 -2.38 13.42 44.85
N ALA A 546 -3.70 13.54 44.85
CA ALA A 546 -4.42 14.32 45.84
C ALA A 546 -4.04 13.77 47.20
N ALA A 547 -3.28 14.56 47.99
CA ALA A 547 -2.92 14.20 49.36
C ALA A 547 -4.20 13.80 50.08
N ALA A 548 -4.24 12.56 50.57
CA ALA A 548 -5.36 12.07 51.37
C ALA A 548 -5.63 13.09 52.48
N PRO A 549 -6.88 13.49 52.71
CA PRO A 549 -7.19 14.48 53.74
C PRO A 549 -6.67 13.92 55.08
N ALA A 550 -5.77 14.69 55.70
CA ALA A 550 -5.25 14.40 57.03
C ALA A 550 -6.43 14.17 57.95
N THR A 551 -6.54 12.98 58.51
CA THR A 551 -7.51 12.64 59.59
C THR A 551 -7.29 13.60 60.73
N ALA A 552 -8.26 14.49 60.99
CA ALA A 552 -8.28 15.38 62.14
C ALA A 552 -8.21 14.55 63.41
N PRO A 553 -7.46 15.00 64.44
CA PRO A 553 -7.41 14.28 65.71
C PRO A 553 -8.79 14.38 66.38
N THR A 554 -9.37 13.25 66.69
CA THR A 554 -10.58 13.13 67.54
C THR A 554 -10.24 13.63 68.95
N THR A 555 -10.71 14.83 69.26
CA THR A 555 -10.76 15.34 70.66
C THR A 555 -11.76 14.50 71.44
N GLY A 556 -11.24 13.74 72.40
CA GLY A 556 -12.05 13.00 73.36
C GLY A 556 -12.89 13.96 74.18
N ASN A 557 -14.20 13.73 74.19
CA ASN A 557 -15.13 14.38 75.14
C ASN A 557 -15.24 13.47 76.34
N GLU A 558 -14.75 13.97 77.49
CA GLU A 558 -15.06 13.45 78.84
C GLU A 558 -16.48 13.83 79.19
N PRO A 559 -17.29 13.00 79.85
CA PRO A 559 -18.63 13.33 80.27
C PRO A 559 -18.61 14.13 81.60
N PRO A 560 -19.48 15.12 81.80
CA PRO A 560 -19.57 15.85 83.05
C PRO A 560 -20.32 15.04 84.14
N LYS A 561 -19.88 15.25 85.40
CA LYS A 561 -20.53 14.79 86.64
C LYS A 561 -21.95 15.22 86.78
#